data_c0efd3fbc501c37566a6f06ea3f86e13
#
_entry.id   c0efd3fbc501c37566a6f06ea3f86e13
#
_cell.length_a   1.000
_cell.length_b   1.000
_cell.length_c   1.000
_cell.angle_alpha   90.00
_cell.angle_beta   90.00
_cell.angle_gamma   90.00
#
_symmetry.space_group_name_H-M   'P 1'
#
loop_
_entity.id
_entity.type
_entity.pdbx_description
1 polymer ?
#
loop_
_entity_poly.entity_id
_entity_poly.type
_entity_poly.pdbx_seq_one_letter_code
_entity_poly.pdbx_strand_id
1 'polypeptide(L)'
;KLPHQLVESFKSTLDEVHEADLLLHVVDIAHPQFEAHIASVNELLAELKVQDKPTLMVFNKIDAYKAEAYDETDLVLERGSEHYSLEEWKETWMSKTEGDAVFVSAAKKTNMEYFRNRVYQKVREQHITRFPYNHFLYPEIEVEE
;
A
#
# COMPACT_ATOMS: atom_id res chain seq x y z
N LYS A 1 2.11 -16.89 -4.88
CA LYS A 1 0.80 -17.37 -4.42
C LYS A 1 0.90 -17.96 -3.03
N LEU A 2 -0.02 -17.63 -2.14
CA LEU A 2 -0.07 -18.20 -0.79
C LEU A 2 -0.49 -19.68 -0.85
N PRO A 3 0.15 -20.57 -0.08
CA PRO A 3 -0.30 -21.95 0.02
C PRO A 3 -1.74 -22.05 0.50
N HIS A 4 -2.51 -22.99 -0.07
CA HIS A 4 -3.92 -23.16 0.27
C HIS A 4 -4.14 -23.45 1.77
N GLN A 5 -3.26 -24.25 2.38
CA GLN A 5 -3.31 -24.55 3.82
C GLN A 5 -3.13 -23.29 4.67
N LEU A 6 -2.28 -22.35 4.24
CA LEU A 6 -2.07 -21.10 4.94
C LEU A 6 -3.30 -20.20 4.86
N VAL A 7 -3.96 -20.16 3.72
CA VAL A 7 -5.23 -19.43 3.54
C VAL A 7 -6.31 -20.00 4.47
N GLU A 8 -6.45 -21.33 4.54
CA GLU A 8 -7.42 -21.99 5.42
C GLU A 8 -7.17 -21.67 6.90
N SER A 9 -5.91 -21.69 7.35
CA SER A 9 -5.57 -21.38 8.75
C SER A 9 -5.81 -19.91 9.12
N PHE A 10 -5.75 -18.99 8.16
CA PHE A 10 -6.04 -17.56 8.36
C PHE A 10 -7.49 -17.17 8.09
N LYS A 11 -8.34 -18.10 7.68
CA LYS A 11 -9.69 -17.80 7.22
C LYS A 11 -10.51 -17.02 8.25
N SER A 12 -10.46 -17.38 9.52
CA SER A 12 -11.15 -16.66 10.58
C SER A 12 -10.62 -15.23 10.79
N THR A 13 -9.31 -15.04 10.68
CA THR A 13 -8.67 -13.72 10.72
C THR A 13 -9.04 -12.89 9.48
N LEU A 14 -9.07 -13.53 8.31
CA LEU A 14 -9.42 -12.88 7.05
C LEU A 14 -10.90 -12.52 6.96
N ASP A 15 -11.78 -13.15 7.75
CA ASP A 15 -13.19 -12.78 7.85
C ASP A 15 -13.37 -11.33 8.33
N GLU A 16 -12.44 -10.81 9.13
CA GLU A 16 -12.43 -9.41 9.56
C GLU A 16 -12.27 -8.45 8.37
N VAL A 17 -11.65 -8.88 7.29
CA VAL A 17 -11.49 -8.08 6.07
C VAL A 17 -12.84 -7.73 5.45
N HIS A 18 -13.83 -8.61 5.55
CA HIS A 18 -15.19 -8.35 5.08
C HIS A 18 -15.90 -7.25 5.88
N GLU A 19 -15.57 -7.12 7.15
CA GLU A 19 -16.16 -6.11 8.05
C GLU A 19 -15.44 -4.76 7.96
N ALA A 20 -14.23 -4.72 7.41
CA ALA A 20 -13.44 -3.50 7.32
C ALA A 20 -14.03 -2.50 6.34
N ASP A 21 -14.00 -1.23 6.69
CA ASP A 21 -14.40 -0.12 5.81
C ASP A 21 -13.21 0.42 5.00
N LEU A 22 -11.98 0.16 5.45
CA LEU A 22 -10.74 0.56 4.81
C LEU A 22 -9.70 -0.55 5.01
N LEU A 23 -8.98 -0.87 3.96
CA LEU A 23 -7.85 -1.79 4.03
C LEU A 23 -6.53 -1.02 3.95
N LEU A 24 -5.59 -1.40 4.79
CA LEU A 24 -4.21 -0.97 4.67
C LEU A 24 -3.39 -2.14 4.12
N HIS A 25 -2.91 -2.00 2.89
CA HIS A 25 -2.06 -3.01 2.27
C HIS A 25 -0.59 -2.64 2.51
N VAL A 26 0.01 -3.23 3.52
CA VAL A 26 1.40 -2.96 3.91
C VAL A 26 2.36 -3.83 3.13
N VAL A 27 3.32 -3.19 2.46
CA VAL A 27 4.28 -3.83 1.55
C VAL A 27 5.69 -3.52 2.01
N ASP A 28 6.54 -4.54 2.04
CA ASP A 28 8.00 -4.39 2.23
C ASP A 28 8.66 -4.05 0.90
N ILE A 29 8.88 -2.75 0.62
CA ILE A 29 9.49 -2.32 -0.65
C ILE A 29 10.96 -2.71 -0.76
N ALA A 30 11.63 -3.02 0.36
CA ALA A 30 13.02 -3.49 0.35
C ALA A 30 13.16 -4.94 -0.10
N HIS A 31 12.06 -5.70 -0.14
CA HIS A 31 12.09 -7.07 -0.62
C HIS A 31 12.14 -7.11 -2.15
N PRO A 32 13.06 -7.89 -2.76
CA PRO A 32 13.22 -7.94 -4.22
C PRO A 32 11.95 -8.35 -4.99
N GLN A 33 11.07 -9.10 -4.34
CA GLN A 33 9.84 -9.63 -4.93
C GLN A 33 8.57 -8.94 -4.40
N PHE A 34 8.67 -7.69 -3.98
CA PHE A 34 7.52 -7.00 -3.38
C PHE A 34 6.34 -6.89 -4.35
N GLU A 35 6.58 -6.74 -5.64
CA GLU A 35 5.51 -6.71 -6.64
C GLU A 35 4.77 -8.05 -6.75
N ALA A 36 5.49 -9.17 -6.68
CA ALA A 36 4.89 -10.49 -6.64
C ALA A 36 4.04 -10.68 -5.37
N HIS A 37 4.50 -10.16 -4.23
CA HIS A 37 3.73 -10.18 -2.99
C HIS A 37 2.44 -9.37 -3.11
N ILE A 38 2.48 -8.20 -3.74
CA ILE A 38 1.29 -7.39 -4.00
C ILE A 38 0.29 -8.18 -4.87
N ALA A 39 0.77 -8.80 -5.94
CA ALA A 39 -0.07 -9.60 -6.83
C ALA A 39 -0.75 -10.76 -6.08
N SER A 40 -0.02 -11.46 -5.21
CA SER A 40 -0.56 -12.56 -4.40
C SER A 40 -1.65 -12.09 -3.45
N VAL A 41 -1.47 -10.94 -2.81
CA VAL A 41 -2.49 -10.36 -1.92
C VAL A 41 -3.73 -9.94 -2.72
N ASN A 42 -3.54 -9.34 -3.90
CA ASN A 42 -4.65 -8.94 -4.76
C ASN A 42 -5.46 -10.14 -5.24
N GLU A 43 -4.82 -11.28 -5.57
CA GLU A 43 -5.51 -12.53 -5.87
C GLU A 43 -6.35 -13.01 -4.69
N LEU A 44 -5.78 -12.98 -3.47
CA LEU A 44 -6.49 -13.37 -2.26
C LEU A 44 -7.71 -12.46 -1.99
N LEU A 45 -7.56 -11.15 -2.14
CA LEU A 45 -8.67 -10.21 -1.97
C LEU A 45 -9.79 -10.45 -2.99
N ALA A 46 -9.43 -10.83 -4.21
CA ALA A 46 -10.40 -11.21 -5.25
C ALA A 46 -11.12 -12.52 -4.89
N GLU A 47 -10.40 -13.53 -4.39
CA GLU A 47 -11.00 -14.78 -3.90
C GLU A 47 -11.98 -14.53 -2.75
N LEU A 48 -11.66 -13.58 -1.86
CA LEU A 48 -12.53 -13.17 -0.76
C LEU A 48 -13.66 -12.22 -1.18
N LYS A 49 -13.68 -11.77 -2.45
CA LYS A 49 -14.65 -10.82 -3.01
C LYS A 49 -14.67 -9.46 -2.28
N VAL A 50 -13.51 -8.99 -1.87
CA VAL A 50 -13.33 -7.71 -1.18
C VAL A 50 -12.40 -6.74 -1.93
N GLN A 51 -12.10 -7.03 -3.20
CA GLN A 51 -11.21 -6.21 -4.02
C GLN A 51 -11.72 -4.79 -4.27
N ASP A 52 -13.01 -4.55 -4.09
CA ASP A 52 -13.63 -3.23 -4.29
C ASP A 52 -13.58 -2.33 -3.04
N LYS A 53 -13.08 -2.85 -1.92
CA LYS A 53 -12.96 -2.05 -0.71
C LYS A 53 -11.90 -0.95 -0.88
N PRO A 54 -12.14 0.24 -0.31
CA PRO A 54 -11.13 1.29 -0.29
C PRO A 54 -9.83 0.77 0.34
N THR A 55 -8.72 0.98 -0.35
CA THR A 55 -7.42 0.46 0.09
C THR A 55 -6.37 1.57 0.01
N LEU A 56 -5.59 1.73 1.07
CA LEU A 56 -4.41 2.56 1.08
C LEU A 56 -3.19 1.64 1.02
N MET A 57 -2.35 1.81 0.00
CA MET A 57 -1.08 1.09 -0.13
C MET A 57 -0.04 1.75 0.77
N VAL A 58 0.63 0.97 1.61
CA VAL A 58 1.66 1.45 2.53
C VAL A 58 2.97 0.74 2.22
N PHE A 59 3.88 1.44 1.54
CA PHE A 59 5.20 0.90 1.23
C PHE A 59 6.15 1.23 2.38
N ASN A 60 6.47 0.21 3.17
CA ASN A 60 7.33 0.32 4.34
C ASN A 60 8.77 -0.06 3.99
N LYS A 61 9.69 0.30 4.87
CA LYS A 61 11.13 0.04 4.78
C LYS A 61 11.83 0.79 3.64
N ILE A 62 11.39 2.01 3.35
CA ILE A 62 12.07 2.85 2.35
C ILE A 62 13.52 3.14 2.69
N ASP A 63 13.90 3.09 3.97
CA ASP A 63 15.27 3.23 4.46
C ASP A 63 16.20 2.09 4.03
N ALA A 64 15.62 0.90 3.81
CA ALA A 64 16.35 -0.30 3.41
C ALA A 64 16.26 -0.59 1.90
N TYR A 65 15.48 0.16 1.16
CA TYR A 65 15.33 -0.04 -0.28
C TYR A 65 16.61 0.35 -1.03
N LYS A 66 17.04 -0.53 -1.94
CA LYS A 66 18.17 -0.30 -2.84
C LYS A 66 17.81 -0.82 -4.23
N ALA A 67 17.89 0.06 -5.23
CA ALA A 67 17.79 -0.35 -6.63
C ALA A 67 19.03 -1.15 -7.03
N GLU A 68 18.87 -2.10 -7.93
CA GLU A 68 20.01 -2.75 -8.58
C GLU A 68 20.71 -1.76 -9.52
N ALA A 69 22.03 -1.85 -9.57
CA ALA A 69 22.82 -0.97 -10.43
C ALA A 69 22.50 -1.26 -11.91
N TYR A 70 22.36 -0.20 -12.68
CA TYR A 70 22.13 -0.27 -14.12
C TYR A 70 23.26 0.42 -14.86
N ASP A 71 23.85 -0.29 -15.83
CA ASP A 71 24.92 0.25 -16.68
C ASP A 71 24.31 0.66 -18.00
N GLU A 72 24.16 1.96 -18.22
CA GLU A 72 23.61 2.53 -19.45
C GLU A 72 24.51 2.28 -20.69
N THR A 73 25.74 1.86 -20.45
CA THR A 73 26.69 1.54 -21.55
C THR A 73 26.58 0.09 -22.02
N ASP A 74 25.89 -0.75 -21.28
CA ASP A 74 25.64 -2.13 -21.68
C ASP A 74 24.46 -2.20 -22.65
N LEU A 75 24.76 -2.39 -23.92
CA LEU A 75 23.78 -2.45 -25.00
C LEU A 75 22.91 -3.72 -24.98
N VAL A 76 23.25 -4.68 -24.14
CA VAL A 76 22.53 -5.96 -24.03
C VAL A 76 21.57 -5.96 -22.84
N LEU A 77 21.84 -5.16 -21.82
CA LEU A 77 21.04 -5.08 -20.62
C LEU A 77 19.87 -4.10 -20.82
N GLU A 78 18.67 -4.61 -20.82
CA GLU A 78 17.47 -3.75 -20.79
C GLU A 78 17.19 -3.29 -19.36
N ARG A 79 16.79 -2.03 -19.21
CA ARG A 79 16.46 -1.48 -17.90
C ARG A 79 15.11 -2.02 -17.43
N GLY A 80 15.15 -2.92 -16.45
CA GLY A 80 13.96 -3.45 -15.80
C GLY A 80 13.56 -2.67 -14.53
N SER A 81 12.47 -3.08 -13.92
CA SER A 81 11.95 -2.46 -12.70
C SER A 81 12.87 -2.61 -11.48
N GLU A 82 13.74 -3.61 -11.48
CA GLU A 82 14.77 -3.82 -10.44
C GLU A 82 15.76 -2.66 -10.34
N HIS A 83 15.89 -1.88 -11.41
CA HIS A 83 16.77 -0.71 -11.48
C HIS A 83 16.07 0.60 -11.13
N TYR A 84 14.78 0.57 -10.77
CA TYR A 84 14.04 1.77 -10.45
C TYR A 84 14.52 2.37 -9.12
N SER A 85 14.70 3.69 -9.10
CA SER A 85 14.92 4.43 -7.86
C SER A 85 13.65 4.43 -7.00
N LEU A 86 13.79 4.79 -5.74
CA LEU A 86 12.63 4.98 -4.86
C LEU A 86 11.66 6.02 -5.42
N GLU A 87 12.19 7.12 -5.99
CA GLU A 87 11.35 8.17 -6.60
C GLU A 87 10.56 7.65 -7.80
N GLU A 88 11.16 6.80 -8.65
CA GLU A 88 10.47 6.17 -9.77
C GLU A 88 9.35 5.24 -9.29
N TRP A 89 9.56 4.50 -8.21
CA TRP A 89 8.53 3.68 -7.59
C TRP A 89 7.41 4.51 -6.99
N LYS A 90 7.72 5.64 -6.35
CA LYS A 90 6.71 6.58 -5.85
C LYS A 90 5.81 7.08 -6.96
N GLU A 91 6.38 7.56 -8.05
CA GLU A 91 5.61 8.01 -9.22
C GLU A 91 4.74 6.89 -9.80
N THR A 92 5.30 5.69 -9.96
CA THR A 92 4.61 4.52 -10.49
C THR A 92 3.38 4.16 -9.65
N TRP A 93 3.55 4.01 -8.35
CA TRP A 93 2.47 3.58 -7.47
C TRP A 93 1.48 4.69 -7.13
N MET A 94 1.92 5.94 -7.07
CA MET A 94 0.98 7.07 -6.96
C MET A 94 0.06 7.14 -8.16
N SER A 95 0.58 6.88 -9.36
CA SER A 95 -0.23 6.82 -10.58
C SER A 95 -1.19 5.63 -10.58
N LYS A 96 -0.70 4.42 -10.25
CA LYS A 96 -1.52 3.20 -10.22
C LYS A 96 -2.65 3.24 -9.21
N THR A 97 -2.45 3.90 -8.09
CA THR A 97 -3.40 3.97 -6.98
C THR A 97 -4.21 5.26 -6.95
N GLU A 98 -4.01 6.14 -7.93
CA GLU A 98 -4.66 7.46 -7.99
C GLU A 98 -4.42 8.28 -6.71
N GLY A 99 -3.20 8.21 -6.18
CA GLY A 99 -2.78 8.91 -4.97
C GLY A 99 -2.95 8.14 -3.66
N ASP A 100 -3.52 6.95 -3.68
CA ASP A 100 -3.75 6.13 -2.49
C ASP A 100 -2.55 5.24 -2.14
N ALA A 101 -1.37 5.82 -2.11
CA ALA A 101 -0.12 5.18 -1.71
C ALA A 101 0.69 6.10 -0.80
N VAL A 102 1.31 5.52 0.21
CA VAL A 102 2.26 6.22 1.10
C VAL A 102 3.54 5.41 1.21
N PHE A 103 4.66 6.12 1.38
CA PHE A 103 5.99 5.53 1.44
C PHE A 103 6.65 5.92 2.75
N VAL A 104 6.90 4.94 3.62
CA VAL A 104 7.30 5.17 5.00
C VAL A 104 8.49 4.30 5.41
N SER A 105 9.15 4.71 6.48
CA SER A 105 10.00 3.83 7.29
C SER A 105 9.47 3.85 8.72
N ALA A 106 8.82 2.79 9.15
CA ALA A 106 8.34 2.67 10.52
C ALA A 106 9.50 2.61 11.51
N ALA A 107 10.58 1.91 11.16
CA ALA A 107 11.77 1.80 12.00
C ALA A 107 12.47 3.15 12.24
N LYS A 108 12.55 3.99 11.23
CA LYS A 108 13.16 5.33 11.28
C LYS A 108 12.15 6.44 11.57
N LYS A 109 10.87 6.10 11.67
CA LYS A 109 9.76 7.05 11.82
C LYS A 109 9.67 8.08 10.68
N THR A 110 10.13 7.71 9.48
CA THR A 110 10.08 8.56 8.31
C THR A 110 8.67 8.59 7.72
N ASN A 111 8.14 9.78 7.51
CA ASN A 111 6.83 10.02 6.88
C ASN A 111 5.63 9.44 7.66
N MET A 112 5.78 9.16 8.94
CA MET A 112 4.73 8.55 9.75
C MET A 112 3.59 9.52 10.06
N GLU A 113 3.87 10.81 10.19
CA GLU A 113 2.82 11.82 10.39
C GLU A 113 1.93 11.96 9.16
N TYR A 114 2.55 12.03 7.97
CA TYR A 114 1.82 12.00 6.70
C TYR A 114 0.95 10.74 6.57
N PHE A 115 1.49 9.58 6.91
CA PHE A 115 0.75 8.31 6.93
C PHE A 115 -0.48 8.39 7.84
N ARG A 116 -0.32 8.86 9.08
CA ARG A 116 -1.43 9.02 10.03
C ARG A 116 -2.51 9.94 9.48
N ASN A 117 -2.10 11.05 8.89
CA ASN A 117 -3.01 12.02 8.31
C ASN A 117 -3.78 11.44 7.11
N ARG A 118 -3.11 10.65 6.27
CA ARG A 118 -3.78 9.95 5.15
C ARG A 118 -4.79 8.92 5.65
N VAL A 119 -4.45 8.14 6.67
CA VAL A 119 -5.39 7.18 7.28
C VAL A 119 -6.59 7.92 7.87
N TYR A 120 -6.36 8.97 8.64
CA TYR A 120 -7.41 9.80 9.20
C TYR A 120 -8.35 10.33 8.11
N GLN A 121 -7.79 10.87 7.05
CA GLN A 121 -8.54 11.42 5.92
C GLN A 121 -9.43 10.35 5.25
N LYS A 122 -8.87 9.16 5.02
CA LYS A 122 -9.62 8.02 4.47
C LYS A 122 -10.75 7.57 5.39
N VAL A 123 -10.51 7.46 6.68
CA VAL A 123 -11.51 7.09 7.68
C VAL A 123 -12.62 8.15 7.73
N ARG A 124 -12.24 9.42 7.73
CA ARG A 124 -13.18 10.54 7.68
C ARG A 124 -14.08 10.47 6.45
N GLU A 125 -13.52 10.24 5.27
CA GLU A 125 -14.28 10.09 4.02
C GLU A 125 -15.30 8.95 4.10
N GLN A 126 -14.91 7.80 4.64
CA GLN A 126 -15.80 6.65 4.81
C GLN A 126 -16.90 6.95 5.83
N HIS A 127 -16.57 7.61 6.93
CA HIS A 127 -17.54 7.99 7.95
C HIS A 127 -18.58 8.99 7.40
N ILE A 128 -18.16 10.02 6.70
CA ILE A 128 -19.04 11.03 6.10
C ILE A 128 -19.95 10.39 5.05
N THR A 129 -19.46 9.46 4.26
CA THR A 129 -20.26 8.74 3.28
C THR A 129 -21.36 7.92 3.95
N ARG A 130 -21.05 7.27 5.07
CA ARG A 130 -22.00 6.46 5.84
C ARG A 130 -22.94 7.32 6.70
N PHE A 131 -22.43 8.40 7.27
CA PHE A 131 -23.14 9.29 8.20
C PHE A 131 -22.96 10.77 7.80
N PRO A 132 -23.62 11.23 6.73
CA PRO A 132 -23.35 12.56 6.16
C PRO A 132 -23.67 13.73 7.09
N TYR A 133 -24.44 13.51 8.16
CA TYR A 133 -24.79 14.54 9.13
C TYR A 133 -23.84 14.65 10.33
N ASN A 134 -22.84 13.76 10.42
CA ASN A 134 -21.91 13.65 11.53
C ASN A 134 -20.46 14.06 11.15
N HIS A 135 -20.29 14.86 10.11
CA HIS A 135 -18.98 15.28 9.62
C HIS A 135 -18.17 16.09 10.65
N PHE A 136 -18.83 16.71 11.62
CA PHE A 136 -18.16 17.45 12.71
C PHE A 136 -17.33 16.56 13.63
N LEU A 137 -17.58 15.24 13.68
CA LEU A 137 -16.79 14.29 14.46
C LEU A 137 -15.39 14.08 13.90
N TYR A 138 -15.21 14.34 12.60
CA TYR A 138 -13.95 14.18 11.88
C TYR A 138 -13.63 15.49 11.14
N PRO A 139 -13.06 16.49 11.84
CA PRO A 139 -12.72 17.76 11.22
C PRO A 139 -11.69 17.59 10.10
N GLU A 140 -11.68 18.51 9.17
CA GLU A 140 -10.68 18.53 8.10
C GLU A 140 -9.30 18.82 8.68
N ILE A 141 -8.30 18.12 8.15
CA ILE A 141 -6.89 18.36 8.44
C ILE A 141 -6.14 18.55 7.13
N GLU A 142 -5.15 19.43 7.16
CA GLU A 142 -4.23 19.57 6.03
C GLU A 142 -3.25 18.40 6.04
N VAL A 143 -3.04 17.79 4.86
CA VAL A 143 -2.09 16.70 4.68
C VAL A 143 -0.92 17.23 3.89
N GLU A 144 0.19 17.46 4.59
CA GLU A 144 1.45 17.89 3.99
C GLU A 144 2.33 16.67 3.70
N GLU A 145 2.92 16.64 2.51
CA GLU A 145 3.91 15.63 2.13
C GLU A 145 5.27 15.85 2.81
#